data_c4218d20d1957aff97c139ec7c55477b
#
_entry.id   c4218d20d1957aff97c139ec7c55477b
#
_cell.length_a   1.000
_cell.length_b   1.000
_cell.length_c   1.000
_cell.angle_alpha   90.00
_cell.angle_beta   90.00
_cell.angle_gamma   90.00
#
_symmetry.space_group_name_H-M   'P 1'
#
loop_
_entity.id
_entity.type
_entity.pdbx_description
1 polymer ?
#
loop_
_entity_poly.entity_id
_entity_poly.type
_entity_poly.pdbx_seq_one_letter_code
_entity_poly.pdbx_strand_id
1 'polypeptide(L)'
;MTVRAVLLALCLALSVPLAVADGLVRFCYDWSCKTPGVVSYPEPWLKRMLAPLRQAKTPEAERVAVAEVVRQFYVRAAEQTPIGADEPGNEEDETVVGRMDCIDHSFSTRNILSFLAHRQALRWHRVGPYAHRTLFLDSHYSATLIATDANAEDDTGIYTIDPWFVEQGSLPPVQPVREWASYRFYSLETQHHTAAATSSAGR
;
A
#
# COMPACT_ATOMS: atom_id res chain seq x y z
N MET A 1 19.01 21.39 58.50
CA MET A 1 19.35 20.39 57.48
C MET A 1 18.12 19.52 57.26
N THR A 2 17.32 19.64 56.16
CA THR A 2 16.41 18.54 55.82
C THR A 2 15.35 18.85 54.79
N VAL A 3 15.11 20.10 54.36
CA VAL A 3 14.05 20.41 53.38
C VAL A 3 14.56 20.44 51.92
N ARG A 4 15.88 20.63 51.71
CA ARG A 4 16.47 20.70 50.35
C ARG A 4 16.74 19.33 49.68
N ALA A 5 16.82 18.27 50.47
CA ALA A 5 17.10 16.92 49.97
C ALA A 5 15.86 16.18 49.44
N VAL A 6 14.64 16.57 49.88
CA VAL A 6 13.38 15.92 49.45
C VAL A 6 12.89 16.42 48.10
N LEU A 7 13.20 17.66 47.72
CA LEU A 7 12.80 18.24 46.43
C LEU A 7 13.60 17.74 45.22
N LEU A 8 14.82 17.24 45.40
CA LEU A 8 15.62 16.67 44.30
C LEU A 8 15.24 15.21 43.98
N ALA A 9 14.62 14.48 44.88
CA ALA A 9 14.22 13.09 44.66
C ALA A 9 12.88 12.97 43.90
N LEU A 10 12.07 14.05 43.85
CA LEU A 10 10.75 14.03 43.21
C LEU A 10 10.79 14.37 41.68
N CYS A 11 11.90 14.92 41.19
CA CYS A 11 12.05 15.26 39.76
C CYS A 11 12.61 14.12 38.90
N LEU A 12 13.01 12.98 39.45
CA LEU A 12 13.57 11.86 38.69
C LEU A 12 12.53 10.78 38.29
N ALA A 13 11.27 10.92 38.67
CA ALA A 13 10.28 9.82 38.54
C ALA A 13 9.26 9.98 37.42
N LEU A 14 9.40 10.94 36.49
CA LEU A 14 8.40 11.18 35.43
C LEU A 14 8.98 11.25 34.00
N SER A 15 10.03 10.48 33.73
CA SER A 15 10.30 10.12 32.32
C SER A 15 9.44 8.91 31.95
N VAL A 16 8.13 9.11 31.84
CA VAL A 16 7.28 8.17 31.11
C VAL A 16 7.79 8.16 29.67
N PRO A 17 8.33 7.04 29.15
CA PRO A 17 8.67 7.00 27.75
C PRO A 17 7.38 7.30 26.97
N LEU A 18 7.38 8.37 26.19
CA LEU A 18 6.32 8.61 25.21
C LEU A 18 6.28 7.35 24.34
N ALA A 19 5.23 6.55 24.52
CA ALA A 19 4.97 5.43 23.65
C ALA A 19 4.77 6.02 22.25
N VAL A 20 5.76 5.82 21.39
CA VAL A 20 5.66 6.22 19.98
C VAL A 20 4.63 5.29 19.36
N ALA A 21 3.50 5.85 18.96
CA ALA A 21 2.41 5.08 18.38
C ALA A 21 2.90 4.37 17.10
N ASP A 22 2.63 3.08 17.01
CA ASP A 22 2.88 2.29 15.80
C ASP A 22 2.10 2.85 14.60
N GLY A 23 2.67 2.71 13.43
CA GLY A 23 1.95 2.98 12.19
C GLY A 23 0.93 1.87 11.92
N LEU A 24 -0.29 2.25 11.55
CA LEU A 24 -1.35 1.31 11.20
C LEU A 24 -1.68 1.45 9.72
N VAL A 25 -1.75 0.32 9.00
CA VAL A 25 -2.16 0.28 7.59
C VAL A 25 -3.26 -0.76 7.43
N ARG A 26 -4.29 -0.41 6.68
CA ARG A 26 -5.39 -1.32 6.34
C ARG A 26 -5.04 -2.13 5.11
N PHE A 27 -5.28 -3.42 5.21
CA PHE A 27 -5.22 -4.40 4.13
C PHE A 27 -6.60 -4.96 3.85
N CYS A 28 -6.79 -5.44 2.63
CA CYS A 28 -7.94 -6.23 2.22
C CYS A 28 -7.49 -7.61 1.79
N TYR A 29 -8.32 -8.62 1.99
CA TYR A 29 -8.14 -9.99 1.51
C TYR A 29 -9.48 -10.73 1.45
N ASP A 30 -9.45 -11.98 1.01
CA ASP A 30 -10.62 -12.84 0.78
C ASP A 30 -11.49 -12.35 -0.37
N TRP A 31 -10.88 -11.78 -1.39
CA TRP A 31 -11.50 -11.29 -2.64
C TRP A 31 -12.44 -10.10 -2.47
N SER A 32 -12.30 -9.12 -3.34
CA SER A 32 -13.14 -7.90 -3.39
C SER A 32 -13.23 -7.16 -2.05
N CYS A 33 -12.14 -7.17 -1.28
CA CYS A 33 -12.04 -6.54 0.04
C CYS A 33 -13.10 -7.04 1.05
N LYS A 34 -13.45 -8.33 0.97
CA LYS A 34 -14.46 -8.96 1.84
C LYS A 34 -14.02 -8.93 3.30
N THR A 35 -12.73 -9.14 3.56
CA THR A 35 -12.16 -9.10 4.90
C THR A 35 -11.14 -7.96 5.02
N PRO A 36 -11.44 -6.91 5.80
CA PRO A 36 -10.47 -5.88 6.13
C PRO A 36 -9.60 -6.32 7.31
N GLY A 37 -8.29 -6.11 7.20
CA GLY A 37 -7.31 -6.27 8.27
C GLY A 37 -6.61 -4.97 8.60
N VAL A 38 -6.07 -4.85 9.81
CA VAL A 38 -5.20 -3.73 10.22
C VAL A 38 -3.87 -4.30 10.68
N VAL A 39 -2.81 -3.84 10.03
CA VAL A 39 -1.44 -4.29 10.28
C VAL A 39 -0.67 -3.20 11.01
N SER A 40 0.06 -3.58 12.06
CA SER A 40 0.86 -2.68 12.88
C SER A 40 2.33 -2.71 12.46
N TYR A 41 2.89 -1.51 12.31
CA TYR A 41 4.28 -1.29 11.92
C TYR A 41 4.99 -0.46 13.01
N PRO A 42 5.85 -1.07 13.85
CA PRO A 42 6.56 -0.36 14.92
C PRO A 42 7.42 0.78 14.39
N GLU A 43 7.42 1.91 15.08
CA GLU A 43 8.15 3.10 14.63
C GLU A 43 9.66 2.86 14.38
N PRO A 44 10.39 2.06 15.20
CA PRO A 44 11.79 1.74 14.88
C PRO A 44 11.96 0.97 13.57
N TRP A 45 10.99 0.10 13.22
CA TRP A 45 10.97 -0.61 11.94
C TRP A 45 10.69 0.37 10.79
N LEU A 46 9.66 1.22 10.93
CA LEU A 46 9.32 2.25 9.95
C LEU A 46 10.50 3.18 9.67
N LYS A 47 11.19 3.64 10.70
CA LYS A 47 12.36 4.50 10.53
C LYS A 47 13.43 3.86 9.65
N ARG A 48 13.71 2.56 9.84
CA ARG A 48 14.68 1.82 9.00
C ARG A 48 14.18 1.62 7.58
N MET A 49 12.93 1.20 7.41
CA MET A 49 12.36 0.90 6.10
C MET A 49 12.17 2.15 5.22
N LEU A 50 11.81 3.29 5.82
CA LEU A 50 11.60 4.52 5.08
C LEU A 50 12.90 5.33 4.83
N ALA A 51 14.01 4.96 5.43
CA ALA A 51 15.26 5.69 5.28
C ALA A 51 15.79 5.71 3.82
N PRO A 52 15.84 4.59 3.08
CA PRO A 52 16.25 4.60 1.67
C PRO A 52 15.31 5.44 0.80
N LEU A 53 13.99 5.36 1.05
CA LEU A 53 12.99 6.14 0.32
C LEU A 53 13.21 7.65 0.49
N ARG A 54 13.40 8.12 1.73
CA ARG A 54 13.67 9.54 2.02
C ARG A 54 15.01 10.04 1.46
N GLN A 55 15.94 9.13 1.19
CA GLN A 55 17.26 9.44 0.63
C GLN A 55 17.31 9.40 -0.90
N ALA A 56 16.23 8.97 -1.56
CA ALA A 56 16.14 8.92 -3.02
C ALA A 56 16.41 10.30 -3.63
N LYS A 57 17.33 10.35 -4.60
CA LYS A 57 17.77 11.61 -5.23
C LYS A 57 17.11 11.86 -6.58
N THR A 58 16.45 10.87 -7.14
CA THR A 58 15.74 10.96 -8.43
C THR A 58 14.38 10.27 -8.35
N PRO A 59 13.44 10.60 -9.24
CA PRO A 59 12.17 9.89 -9.34
C PRO A 59 12.33 8.38 -9.52
N GLU A 60 13.29 7.93 -10.32
CA GLU A 60 13.58 6.51 -10.55
C GLU A 60 14.02 5.81 -9.26
N ALA A 61 14.96 6.43 -8.53
CA ALA A 61 15.43 5.89 -7.25
C ALA A 61 14.30 5.81 -6.21
N GLU A 62 13.38 6.78 -6.23
CA GLU A 62 12.19 6.73 -5.35
C GLU A 62 11.27 5.58 -5.72
N ARG A 63 11.00 5.34 -7.01
CA ARG A 63 10.18 4.20 -7.47
C ARG A 63 10.76 2.85 -7.04
N VAL A 64 12.08 2.67 -7.19
CA VAL A 64 12.78 1.46 -6.73
C VAL A 64 12.63 1.29 -5.21
N ALA A 65 12.83 2.37 -4.45
CA ALA A 65 12.69 2.34 -3.00
C ALA A 65 11.23 2.09 -2.57
N VAL A 66 10.24 2.64 -3.28
CA VAL A 66 8.81 2.37 -3.03
C VAL A 66 8.50 0.89 -3.25
N ALA A 67 8.95 0.28 -4.33
CA ALA A 67 8.74 -1.15 -4.59
C ALA A 67 9.26 -2.00 -3.41
N GLU A 68 10.47 -1.72 -2.93
CA GLU A 68 11.04 -2.43 -1.77
C GLU A 68 10.24 -2.17 -0.49
N VAL A 69 9.81 -0.95 -0.23
CA VAL A 69 8.97 -0.64 0.93
C VAL A 69 7.63 -1.39 0.85
N VAL A 70 6.95 -1.37 -0.30
CA VAL A 70 5.70 -2.13 -0.50
C VAL A 70 5.93 -3.62 -0.22
N ARG A 71 6.99 -4.22 -0.77
CA ARG A 71 7.37 -5.61 -0.49
C ARG A 71 7.48 -5.88 1.02
N GLN A 72 8.21 -5.04 1.75
CA GLN A 72 8.42 -5.21 3.19
C GLN A 72 7.13 -5.06 4.00
N PHE A 73 6.23 -4.18 3.55
CA PHE A 73 4.92 -4.03 4.16
C PHE A 73 4.07 -5.29 3.99
N TYR A 74 4.08 -5.91 2.82
CA TYR A 74 3.39 -7.18 2.55
C TYR A 74 3.98 -8.33 3.36
N VAL A 75 5.33 -8.46 3.42
CA VAL A 75 6.00 -9.48 4.25
C VAL A 75 5.54 -9.37 5.71
N ARG A 76 5.53 -8.16 6.27
CA ARG A 76 5.10 -7.97 7.65
C ARG A 76 3.59 -8.14 7.84
N ALA A 77 2.80 -7.82 6.82
CA ALA A 77 1.35 -8.06 6.85
C ALA A 77 1.03 -9.56 6.90
N ALA A 78 1.78 -10.40 6.18
CA ALA A 78 1.65 -11.85 6.23
C ALA A 78 1.97 -12.47 7.61
N GLU A 79 2.72 -11.77 8.46
CA GLU A 79 2.97 -12.19 9.85
C GLU A 79 1.75 -11.93 10.78
N GLN A 80 0.84 -11.06 10.38
CA GLN A 80 -0.27 -10.56 11.21
C GLN A 80 -1.65 -10.87 10.64
N THR A 81 -1.72 -11.31 9.40
CA THR A 81 -2.94 -11.63 8.67
C THR A 81 -2.73 -12.90 7.84
N PRO A 82 -3.77 -13.57 7.37
CA PRO A 82 -3.63 -14.79 6.57
C PRO A 82 -3.13 -14.57 5.13
N ILE A 83 -2.82 -13.33 4.70
CA ILE A 83 -2.39 -13.04 3.32
C ILE A 83 -1.10 -13.75 2.89
N GLY A 84 -0.39 -14.40 3.81
CA GLY A 84 0.72 -15.30 3.47
C GLY A 84 0.32 -16.52 2.63
N ALA A 85 -0.98 -16.81 2.55
CA ALA A 85 -1.53 -17.88 1.71
C ALA A 85 -1.73 -17.45 0.25
N ASP A 86 -1.55 -16.16 -0.07
CA ASP A 86 -1.79 -15.63 -1.39
C ASP A 86 -0.82 -16.18 -2.46
N GLU A 87 -1.31 -16.37 -3.67
CA GLU A 87 -0.55 -16.87 -4.83
C GLU A 87 -0.67 -15.90 -6.01
N PRO A 88 0.37 -15.80 -6.86
CA PRO A 88 0.35 -14.85 -7.97
C PRO A 88 -0.65 -15.21 -9.06
N GLY A 89 -1.40 -14.21 -9.55
CA GLY A 89 -2.25 -14.36 -10.72
C GLY A 89 -3.41 -15.34 -10.55
N ASN A 90 -3.83 -15.60 -9.32
CA ASN A 90 -4.91 -16.52 -8.99
C ASN A 90 -6.29 -15.95 -9.41
N GLU A 91 -7.10 -16.78 -10.06
CA GLU A 91 -8.43 -16.38 -10.57
C GLU A 91 -9.59 -17.25 -10.04
N GLU A 92 -9.31 -18.35 -9.33
CA GLU A 92 -10.31 -19.37 -8.96
C GLU A 92 -10.19 -19.85 -7.50
N ASP A 93 -9.65 -19.03 -6.59
CA ASP A 93 -9.38 -19.46 -5.21
C ASP A 93 -10.06 -18.61 -4.13
N GLU A 94 -11.15 -17.95 -4.45
CA GLU A 94 -11.93 -17.07 -3.57
C GLU A 94 -12.43 -17.75 -2.27
N THR A 95 -12.35 -19.07 -2.19
CA THR A 95 -12.74 -19.84 -1.00
C THR A 95 -11.59 -20.08 -0.03
N VAL A 96 -10.36 -19.78 -0.43
CA VAL A 96 -9.16 -19.95 0.41
C VAL A 96 -8.90 -18.69 1.21
N VAL A 97 -8.93 -18.82 2.54
CA VAL A 97 -8.71 -17.69 3.46
C VAL A 97 -7.32 -17.08 3.24
N GLY A 98 -7.28 -15.77 3.09
CA GLY A 98 -6.05 -15.00 2.90
C GLY A 98 -5.65 -14.78 1.45
N ARG A 99 -6.33 -15.39 0.48
CA ARG A 99 -6.14 -15.11 -0.95
C ARG A 99 -6.57 -13.69 -1.30
N MET A 100 -5.92 -13.10 -2.27
CA MET A 100 -6.14 -11.72 -2.65
C MET A 100 -6.37 -11.62 -4.17
N ASP A 101 -7.45 -10.96 -4.57
CA ASP A 101 -7.68 -10.56 -5.95
C ASP A 101 -7.01 -9.20 -6.28
N CYS A 102 -7.17 -8.74 -7.51
CA CYS A 102 -6.59 -7.45 -7.94
C CYS A 102 -7.18 -6.25 -7.17
N ILE A 103 -8.41 -6.34 -6.67
CA ILE A 103 -9.02 -5.30 -5.84
C ILE A 103 -8.33 -5.24 -4.47
N ASP A 104 -8.13 -6.39 -3.83
CA ASP A 104 -7.42 -6.51 -2.56
C ASP A 104 -6.00 -5.96 -2.64
N HIS A 105 -5.25 -6.36 -3.68
CA HIS A 105 -3.89 -5.90 -3.93
C HIS A 105 -3.83 -4.40 -4.19
N SER A 106 -4.67 -3.88 -5.10
CA SER A 106 -4.64 -2.46 -5.44
C SER A 106 -5.08 -1.58 -4.26
N PHE A 107 -6.08 -2.01 -3.47
CA PHE A 107 -6.51 -1.31 -2.27
C PHE A 107 -5.41 -1.30 -1.19
N SER A 108 -4.84 -2.46 -0.89
CA SER A 108 -3.80 -2.60 0.14
C SER A 108 -2.56 -1.81 -0.24
N THR A 109 -2.11 -1.92 -1.48
CA THR A 109 -0.96 -1.15 -2.00
C THR A 109 -1.23 0.35 -1.94
N ARG A 110 -2.41 0.82 -2.35
CA ARG A 110 -2.76 2.25 -2.26
C ARG A 110 -2.79 2.76 -0.82
N ASN A 111 -3.22 1.94 0.13
CA ASN A 111 -3.16 2.30 1.55
C ASN A 111 -1.71 2.42 2.05
N ILE A 112 -0.81 1.53 1.61
CA ILE A 112 0.63 1.68 1.89
C ILE A 112 1.14 2.99 1.32
N LEU A 113 0.87 3.28 0.03
CA LEU A 113 1.32 4.53 -0.61
C LEU A 113 0.76 5.77 0.09
N SER A 114 -0.50 5.74 0.50
CA SER A 114 -1.14 6.82 1.26
C SER A 114 -0.47 7.01 2.62
N PHE A 115 -0.13 5.91 3.30
CA PHE A 115 0.63 5.96 4.54
C PHE A 115 2.01 6.60 4.33
N LEU A 116 2.72 6.25 3.24
CA LEU A 116 4.01 6.87 2.89
C LEU A 116 3.87 8.38 2.64
N ALA A 117 2.82 8.78 1.93
CA ALA A 117 2.53 10.19 1.67
C ALA A 117 2.23 10.96 2.96
N HIS A 118 1.39 10.42 3.87
CA HIS A 118 1.11 11.01 5.19
C HIS A 118 2.36 11.12 6.07
N ARG A 119 3.31 10.19 5.94
CA ARG A 119 4.61 10.23 6.59
C ARG A 119 5.62 11.14 5.89
N GLN A 120 5.20 11.86 4.85
CA GLN A 120 6.07 12.74 4.04
C GLN A 120 7.32 12.00 3.54
N ALA A 121 7.16 10.72 3.18
CA ALA A 121 8.26 9.88 2.70
C ALA A 121 8.43 9.94 1.18
N LEU A 122 7.41 10.39 0.44
CA LEU A 122 7.45 10.61 -1.01
C LEU A 122 7.88 12.04 -1.32
N ARG A 123 8.87 12.19 -2.17
CA ARG A 123 9.40 13.49 -2.61
C ARG A 123 9.09 13.79 -4.07
N TRP A 124 9.18 12.77 -4.90
CA TRP A 124 9.10 12.89 -6.36
C TRP A 124 7.76 12.40 -6.93
N HIS A 125 6.96 11.74 -6.09
CA HIS A 125 5.67 11.21 -6.49
C HIS A 125 4.58 11.55 -5.47
N ARG A 126 3.34 11.50 -5.96
CA ARG A 126 2.13 11.53 -5.14
C ARG A 126 1.29 10.29 -5.43
N VAL A 127 0.39 9.94 -4.53
CA VAL A 127 -0.54 8.83 -4.73
C VAL A 127 -1.55 9.22 -5.80
N GLY A 128 -1.73 8.35 -6.77
CA GLY A 128 -2.68 8.52 -7.86
C GLY A 128 -4.02 7.81 -7.62
N PRO A 129 -4.96 7.95 -8.57
CA PRO A 129 -6.15 7.12 -8.65
C PRO A 129 -5.78 5.67 -8.95
N TYR A 130 -6.74 4.74 -8.89
CA TYR A 130 -6.51 3.39 -9.37
C TYR A 130 -6.38 3.38 -10.90
N ALA A 131 -5.44 2.62 -11.42
CA ALA A 131 -5.46 2.24 -12.82
C ALA A 131 -6.36 1.02 -12.98
N HIS A 132 -7.26 1.07 -13.93
CA HIS A 132 -8.15 -0.01 -14.30
C HIS A 132 -7.98 -0.31 -15.79
N ARG A 133 -7.67 -1.55 -16.15
CA ARG A 133 -7.59 -1.99 -17.54
C ARG A 133 -8.61 -3.07 -17.83
N THR A 134 -9.14 -3.07 -19.06
CA THR A 134 -10.11 -4.05 -19.50
C THR A 134 -9.77 -4.57 -20.90
N LEU A 135 -9.98 -5.86 -21.11
CA LEU A 135 -9.99 -6.51 -22.41
C LEU A 135 -11.03 -7.63 -22.40
N PHE A 136 -12.16 -7.46 -23.09
CA PHE A 136 -13.30 -8.38 -23.05
C PHE A 136 -13.79 -8.60 -21.61
N LEU A 137 -13.58 -9.79 -21.05
CA LEU A 137 -13.96 -10.16 -19.69
C LEU A 137 -12.80 -10.03 -18.68
N ASP A 138 -11.58 -9.76 -19.16
CA ASP A 138 -10.41 -9.52 -18.30
C ASP A 138 -10.46 -8.09 -17.79
N SER A 139 -10.63 -7.94 -16.47
CA SER A 139 -10.68 -6.66 -15.76
C SER A 139 -9.68 -6.69 -14.63
N HIS A 140 -8.77 -5.70 -14.59
CA HIS A 140 -7.69 -5.69 -13.61
C HIS A 140 -7.40 -4.29 -13.07
N TYR A 141 -7.21 -4.20 -11.75
CA TYR A 141 -6.89 -2.96 -11.03
C TYR A 141 -5.47 -2.94 -10.50
N SER A 142 -4.87 -1.76 -10.45
CA SER A 142 -3.59 -1.52 -9.79
C SER A 142 -3.57 -0.17 -9.08
N ALA A 143 -2.78 -0.06 -8.01
CA ALA A 143 -2.47 1.22 -7.38
C ALA A 143 -1.50 2.02 -8.23
N THR A 144 -1.53 3.36 -8.13
CA THR A 144 -0.65 4.22 -8.92
C THR A 144 0.12 5.24 -8.09
N LEU A 145 1.30 5.59 -8.60
CA LEU A 145 2.05 6.80 -8.27
C LEU A 145 2.05 7.73 -9.47
N ILE A 146 1.99 9.04 -9.19
CA ILE A 146 2.11 10.08 -10.21
C ILE A 146 3.34 10.92 -9.86
N ALA A 147 4.26 11.07 -10.80
CA ALA A 147 5.40 11.96 -10.65
C ALA A 147 4.92 13.41 -10.44
N THR A 148 5.63 14.16 -9.61
CA THR A 148 5.23 15.54 -9.26
C THR A 148 5.28 16.51 -10.44
N ASP A 149 6.08 16.17 -11.46
CA ASP A 149 6.24 16.91 -12.73
C ASP A 149 5.43 16.27 -13.88
N ALA A 150 4.58 15.27 -13.58
CA ALA A 150 3.77 14.58 -14.60
C ALA A 150 2.82 15.55 -15.31
N ASN A 151 2.74 15.40 -16.62
CA ASN A 151 1.70 16.05 -17.40
C ASN A 151 0.40 15.25 -17.29
N ALA A 152 -0.68 15.91 -16.85
CA ALA A 152 -1.99 15.27 -16.68
C ALA A 152 -2.68 14.94 -18.02
N GLU A 153 -2.20 15.50 -19.14
CA GLU A 153 -2.87 15.36 -20.44
C GLU A 153 -2.47 14.08 -21.18
N ASP A 154 -1.28 13.52 -20.89
CA ASP A 154 -0.72 12.41 -21.67
C ASP A 154 -0.38 11.17 -20.84
N ASP A 155 -0.77 11.13 -19.55
CA ASP A 155 -0.45 10.06 -18.59
C ASP A 155 1.06 9.78 -18.41
N THR A 156 1.91 10.68 -18.92
CA THR A 156 3.36 10.60 -18.70
C THR A 156 3.66 10.83 -17.22
N GLY A 157 4.48 9.95 -16.64
CA GLY A 157 4.80 10.04 -15.22
C GLY A 157 3.78 9.36 -14.30
N ILE A 158 2.81 8.60 -14.84
CA ILE A 158 1.94 7.73 -14.06
C ILE A 158 2.52 6.31 -14.07
N TYR A 159 2.71 5.73 -12.90
CA TYR A 159 3.28 4.40 -12.70
C TYR A 159 2.35 3.54 -11.88
N THR A 160 2.12 2.31 -12.32
CA THR A 160 1.42 1.28 -11.54
C THR A 160 2.37 0.57 -10.59
N ILE A 161 1.86 0.08 -9.46
CA ILE A 161 2.54 -0.81 -8.54
C ILE A 161 1.62 -2.00 -8.35
N ASP A 162 1.98 -3.14 -8.92
CA ASP A 162 1.09 -4.26 -9.10
C ASP A 162 1.67 -5.57 -8.52
N PRO A 163 1.46 -5.86 -7.23
CA PRO A 163 1.95 -7.09 -6.61
C PRO A 163 1.18 -8.35 -6.98
N TRP A 164 0.01 -8.27 -7.66
CA TRP A 164 -0.83 -9.43 -7.95
C TRP A 164 -0.14 -10.50 -8.82
N PHE A 165 0.82 -10.11 -9.67
CA PHE A 165 1.52 -11.03 -10.58
C PHE A 165 2.77 -11.68 -9.99
N VAL A 166 3.10 -11.41 -8.74
CA VAL A 166 4.33 -11.92 -8.11
C VAL A 166 4.01 -12.65 -6.82
N GLU A 167 4.88 -13.63 -6.47
CA GLU A 167 4.79 -14.34 -5.20
C GLU A 167 4.67 -13.38 -4.01
N GLN A 168 3.88 -13.77 -3.03
CA GLN A 168 3.68 -13.00 -1.80
C GLN A 168 5.01 -12.59 -1.15
N GLY A 169 5.17 -11.30 -0.91
CA GLY A 169 6.41 -10.73 -0.36
C GLY A 169 7.56 -10.61 -1.36
N SER A 170 7.33 -10.85 -2.65
CA SER A 170 8.27 -10.54 -3.73
C SER A 170 8.22 -9.06 -4.12
N LEU A 171 9.22 -8.61 -4.89
CA LEU A 171 9.30 -7.23 -5.34
C LEU A 171 8.21 -6.96 -6.39
N PRO A 172 7.24 -6.06 -6.11
CA PRO A 172 6.22 -5.75 -7.09
C PRO A 172 6.80 -4.97 -8.27
N PRO A 173 6.33 -5.23 -9.52
CA PRO A 173 6.70 -4.41 -10.65
C PRO A 173 6.18 -2.98 -10.50
N VAL A 174 7.04 -2.01 -10.83
CA VAL A 174 6.67 -0.60 -10.96
C VAL A 174 6.94 -0.18 -12.40
N GLN A 175 5.89 0.12 -13.14
CA GLN A 175 5.99 0.35 -14.58
C GLN A 175 5.06 1.48 -15.04
N PRO A 176 5.39 2.18 -16.14
CA PRO A 176 4.50 3.18 -16.72
C PRO A 176 3.10 2.59 -16.98
N VAL A 177 2.05 3.36 -16.68
CA VAL A 177 0.65 2.89 -16.82
C VAL A 177 0.33 2.41 -18.22
N ARG A 178 0.90 3.04 -19.26
CA ARG A 178 0.71 2.64 -20.65
C ARG A 178 1.33 1.27 -20.97
N GLU A 179 2.48 0.97 -20.39
CA GLU A 179 3.13 -0.34 -20.52
C GLU A 179 2.35 -1.41 -19.76
N TRP A 180 1.89 -1.09 -18.54
CA TRP A 180 1.05 -1.96 -17.74
C TRP A 180 -0.27 -2.29 -18.45
N ALA A 181 -0.86 -1.32 -19.13
CA ALA A 181 -2.09 -1.51 -19.92
C ALA A 181 -1.90 -2.50 -21.08
N SER A 182 -0.68 -2.61 -21.66
CA SER A 182 -0.34 -3.61 -22.67
C SER A 182 -1.38 -3.71 -23.80
N TYR A 183 -1.68 -2.59 -24.48
CA TYR A 183 -2.68 -2.48 -25.57
C TYR A 183 -4.14 -2.69 -25.14
N ARG A 184 -4.45 -2.83 -23.84
CA ARG A 184 -5.82 -2.85 -23.31
C ARG A 184 -6.35 -1.43 -23.15
N PHE A 185 -7.67 -1.29 -23.16
CA PHE A 185 -8.29 -0.04 -22.70
C PHE A 185 -8.03 0.13 -21.22
N TYR A 186 -7.69 1.35 -20.78
CA TYR A 186 -7.52 1.66 -19.36
C TYR A 186 -8.13 3.02 -19.02
N SER A 187 -8.46 3.18 -17.76
CA SER A 187 -8.95 4.40 -17.13
C SER A 187 -8.24 4.63 -15.80
N LEU A 188 -8.33 5.85 -15.30
CA LEU A 188 -7.86 6.22 -13.96
C LEU A 188 -9.08 6.52 -13.08
N GLU A 189 -9.26 5.77 -12.01
CA GLU A 189 -10.48 5.75 -11.22
C GLU A 189 -10.22 6.08 -9.74
N THR A 190 -11.08 6.88 -9.15
CA THR A 190 -10.95 7.23 -7.72
C THR A 190 -11.46 6.13 -6.80
N GLN A 191 -12.30 5.22 -7.31
CA GLN A 191 -12.89 4.08 -6.60
C GLN A 191 -12.90 2.86 -7.51
N HIS A 192 -12.91 1.66 -6.94
CA HIS A 192 -13.17 0.45 -7.72
C HIS A 192 -14.64 0.43 -8.16
N HIS A 193 -14.89 0.11 -9.42
CA HIS A 193 -16.21 -0.29 -9.85
C HIS A 193 -16.45 -1.73 -9.40
N THR A 194 -16.98 -1.90 -8.19
CA THR A 194 -17.63 -3.17 -7.86
C THR A 194 -18.82 -3.27 -8.78
N ALA A 195 -18.92 -4.34 -9.56
CA ALA A 195 -20.12 -4.65 -10.32
C ALA A 195 -21.30 -4.54 -9.34
N ALA A 196 -22.15 -3.56 -9.56
CA ALA A 196 -23.33 -3.38 -8.73
C ALA A 196 -24.06 -4.72 -8.80
N ALA A 197 -24.15 -5.42 -7.67
CA ALA A 197 -25.06 -6.53 -7.55
C ALA A 197 -26.43 -5.98 -7.96
N THR A 198 -26.85 -6.29 -9.16
CA THR A 198 -28.21 -6.09 -9.61
C THR A 198 -29.07 -6.99 -8.74
N SER A 199 -29.40 -6.50 -7.56
CA SER A 199 -30.54 -6.98 -6.81
C SER A 199 -31.76 -6.69 -7.64
N SER A 200 -32.07 -7.60 -8.56
CA SER A 200 -33.42 -7.71 -9.10
C SER A 200 -34.30 -8.17 -7.95
N ALA A 201 -34.77 -7.23 -7.15
CA ALA A 201 -36.00 -7.40 -6.43
C ALA A 201 -37.09 -7.56 -7.48
N GLY A 202 -37.27 -8.77 -7.97
CA GLY A 202 -38.41 -9.20 -8.75
C GLY A 202 -39.61 -9.31 -7.81
N ARG A 203 -40.62 -8.60 -8.16
CA ARG A 203 -42.02 -8.67 -7.61
C ARG A 203 -42.60 -10.07 -7.75
#